data_bae9d8946f9d5de1ed1d5e47dc0b925a
#
_entry.id   bae9d8946f9d5de1ed1d5e47dc0b925a
#
_cell.length_a   1.000
_cell.length_b   1.000
_cell.length_c   1.000
_cell.angle_alpha   90.00
_cell.angle_beta   90.00
_cell.angle_gamma   90.00
#
_symmetry.space_group_name_H-M   'P 1'
#
loop_
_entity.id
_entity.type
_entity.pdbx_description
1 polymer ?
#
loop_
_entity_poly.entity_id
_entity_poly.type
_entity_poly.pdbx_seq_one_letter_code
_entity_poly.pdbx_strand_id
1 'polypeptide(L)' 'MASDKVQYVVALIAEFARHYGITTVEAAKYLSQYKALELFDRQYGYLHTQSFASNVRDLSAYCRRMGGTL' A
#
# COMPACT_ATOMS: atom_id res chain seq x y z
N MET A 1 -1.59 -4.47 -21.72
CA MET A 1 -1.66 -3.26 -20.87
C MET A 1 -1.97 -3.67 -19.44
N ALA A 2 -1.42 -2.97 -18.49
CA ALA A 2 -1.74 -3.22 -17.09
C ALA A 2 -3.19 -2.82 -16.80
N SER A 3 -3.88 -3.56 -15.93
CA SER A 3 -5.23 -3.22 -15.50
C SER A 3 -5.20 -1.94 -14.65
N ASP A 4 -6.35 -1.30 -14.50
CA ASP A 4 -6.48 -0.13 -13.62
C ASP A 4 -6.05 -0.46 -12.19
N LYS A 5 -6.36 -1.65 -11.72
CA LYS A 5 -6.00 -2.12 -10.39
C LYS A 5 -4.49 -2.23 -10.23
N VAL A 6 -3.80 -2.78 -11.23
CA VAL A 6 -2.33 -2.90 -11.21
C VAL A 6 -1.69 -1.51 -11.24
N GLN A 7 -2.18 -0.62 -12.10
CA GLN A 7 -1.67 0.74 -12.17
C GLN A 7 -1.88 1.47 -10.84
N TYR A 8 -3.03 1.25 -10.21
CA TYR A 8 -3.34 1.87 -8.93
C TYR A 8 -2.39 1.40 -7.83
N VAL A 9 -2.15 0.08 -7.74
CA VAL A 9 -1.28 -0.44 -6.68
C VAL A 9 0.17 0.02 -6.87
N VAL A 10 0.63 0.14 -8.11
CA VAL A 10 1.97 0.67 -8.39
C VAL A 10 2.08 2.11 -7.89
N ALA A 11 1.09 2.94 -8.18
CA ALA A 11 1.06 4.32 -7.72
C ALA A 11 0.98 4.39 -6.18
N LEU A 12 0.19 3.52 -5.58
CA LEU A 12 0.04 3.47 -4.11
C LEU A 12 1.36 3.08 -3.43
N ILE A 13 2.06 2.09 -3.98
CA ILE A 13 3.37 1.69 -3.46
C ILE A 13 4.35 2.86 -3.56
N ALA A 14 4.34 3.59 -4.67
CA ALA A 14 5.20 4.75 -4.86
C ALA A 14 4.88 5.86 -3.82
N GLU A 15 3.60 6.11 -3.55
CA GLU A 15 3.19 7.08 -2.55
C GLU A 15 3.60 6.64 -1.14
N PHE A 16 3.46 5.35 -0.83
CA PHE A 16 3.90 4.81 0.44
C PHE A 16 5.41 4.99 0.62
N ALA A 17 6.17 4.66 -0.42
CA ALA A 17 7.64 4.80 -0.42
C ALA A 17 8.04 6.26 -0.17
N ARG A 18 7.39 7.19 -0.87
CA ARG A 18 7.67 8.61 -0.73
C ARG A 18 7.34 9.10 0.68
N HIS A 19 6.23 8.64 1.23
CA HIS A 19 5.81 9.06 2.58
C HIS A 19 6.85 8.67 3.64
N TYR A 20 7.45 7.49 3.50
CA TYR A 20 8.41 6.98 4.48
C TYR A 20 9.87 7.19 4.08
N GLY A 21 10.13 7.81 2.93
CA GLY A 21 11.51 8.05 2.49
C GLY A 21 12.28 6.78 2.17
N ILE A 22 11.60 5.77 1.67
CA ILE A 22 12.21 4.49 1.29
C ILE A 22 12.02 4.26 -0.21
N THR A 23 12.70 3.24 -0.75
CA THR A 23 12.56 2.92 -2.17
C THR A 23 11.23 2.20 -2.43
N THR A 24 10.80 2.20 -3.69
CA THR A 24 9.58 1.46 -4.07
C THR A 24 9.74 -0.03 -3.82
N VAL A 25 10.95 -0.58 -4.01
CA VAL A 25 11.22 -1.99 -3.74
C VAL A 25 11.06 -2.28 -2.25
N GLU A 26 11.63 -1.43 -1.40
CA GLU A 26 11.48 -1.57 0.05
C GLU A 26 10.02 -1.46 0.48
N ALA A 27 9.28 -0.52 -0.09
CA ALA A 27 7.87 -0.35 0.20
C ALA A 27 7.06 -1.58 -0.20
N ALA A 28 7.30 -2.12 -1.41
CA ALA A 28 6.59 -3.30 -1.88
C ALA A 28 6.88 -4.51 -0.99
N LYS A 29 8.13 -4.70 -0.60
CA LYS A 29 8.51 -5.79 0.30
C LYS A 29 7.84 -5.66 1.66
N TYR A 30 7.85 -4.46 2.22
CA TYR A 30 7.23 -4.19 3.52
C TYR A 30 5.73 -4.47 3.48
N LEU A 31 5.03 -3.91 2.49
CA LEU A 31 3.59 -4.10 2.37
C LEU A 31 3.22 -5.56 2.13
N SER A 32 4.04 -6.28 1.37
CA SER A 32 3.82 -7.71 1.12
C SER A 32 4.06 -8.54 2.38
N GLN A 33 5.14 -8.24 3.10
CA GLN A 33 5.51 -8.99 4.31
C GLN A 33 4.42 -8.95 5.37
N TYR A 34 3.78 -7.79 5.53
CA TYR A 34 2.75 -7.60 6.56
C TYR A 34 1.33 -7.71 6.01
N LYS A 35 1.18 -8.36 4.84
CA LYS A 35 -0.11 -8.73 4.26
C LYS A 35 -0.95 -7.53 3.79
N ALA A 36 -0.34 -6.36 3.66
CA ALA A 36 -1.07 -5.16 3.27
C ALA A 36 -1.49 -5.20 1.79
N LEU A 37 -0.69 -5.84 0.92
CA LEU A 37 -1.07 -5.99 -0.49
C LEU A 37 -2.25 -6.95 -0.65
N GLU A 38 -2.34 -7.97 0.19
CA GLU A 38 -3.49 -8.87 0.20
C GLU A 38 -4.75 -8.12 0.67
N LEU A 39 -4.61 -7.28 1.70
CA LEU A 39 -5.70 -6.43 2.16
C LEU A 39 -6.13 -5.47 1.04
N PHE A 40 -5.17 -4.86 0.36
CA PHE A 40 -5.45 -3.97 -0.77
C PHE A 40 -6.28 -4.69 -1.84
N ASP A 41 -5.87 -5.93 -2.17
CA ASP A 41 -6.56 -6.70 -3.20
C ASP A 41 -8.02 -6.96 -2.81
N ARG A 42 -8.26 -7.36 -1.57
CA ARG A 42 -9.61 -7.65 -1.08
C ARG A 42 -10.47 -6.39 -0.96
N GLN A 43 -9.86 -5.26 -0.64
CA GLN A 43 -10.56 -4.01 -0.36
C GLN A 43 -10.43 -2.98 -1.48
N TYR A 44 -10.00 -3.40 -2.66
CA TYR A 44 -9.75 -2.48 -3.76
C TYR A 44 -10.97 -1.62 -4.09
N GLY A 45 -12.16 -2.22 -4.09
CA GLY A 45 -13.40 -1.48 -4.38
C GLY A 45 -13.61 -0.28 -3.48
N TYR A 46 -13.21 -0.39 -2.21
CA TYR A 46 -13.28 0.71 -1.25
C TYR A 46 -12.04 1.62 -1.36
N LEU A 47 -10.85 1.02 -1.38
CA LEU A 47 -9.60 1.79 -1.29
C LEU A 47 -9.40 2.72 -2.47
N HIS A 48 -9.80 2.29 -3.68
CA HIS A 48 -9.58 3.13 -4.85
C HIS A 48 -10.47 4.38 -4.87
N THR A 49 -11.48 4.46 -3.99
CA THR A 49 -12.32 5.65 -3.86
C THR A 49 -11.77 6.63 -2.83
N GLN A 50 -10.72 6.25 -2.10
CA GLN A 50 -10.09 7.09 -1.08
C GLN A 50 -8.85 7.78 -1.65
N SER A 51 -8.39 8.84 -0.96
CA SER A 51 -7.13 9.49 -1.34
C SER A 51 -5.96 8.56 -1.07
N PHE A 52 -4.85 8.75 -1.79
CA PHE A 52 -3.62 8.02 -1.50
C PHE A 52 -3.14 8.26 -0.08
N ALA A 53 -3.27 9.48 0.43
CA ALA A 53 -2.88 9.81 1.80
C ALA A 53 -3.65 8.97 2.82
N SER A 54 -4.97 8.83 2.64
CA SER A 54 -5.79 7.96 3.49
C SER A 54 -5.36 6.51 3.40
N ASN A 55 -5.11 6.03 2.18
CA ASN A 55 -4.70 4.63 1.97
C ASN A 55 -3.34 4.34 2.58
N VAL A 56 -2.38 5.25 2.44
CA VAL A 56 -1.06 5.09 3.06
C VAL A 56 -1.21 5.00 4.57
N ARG A 57 -2.00 5.88 5.17
CA ARG A 57 -2.24 5.88 6.61
C ARG A 57 -2.88 4.57 7.07
N ASP A 58 -3.91 4.11 6.38
CA ASP A 58 -4.66 2.93 6.76
C ASP A 58 -3.83 1.66 6.57
N LEU A 59 -3.10 1.55 5.46
CA LEU A 59 -2.23 0.40 5.22
C LEU A 59 -1.06 0.38 6.20
N SER A 60 -0.52 1.54 6.54
CA SER A 60 0.54 1.65 7.53
C SER A 60 0.06 1.17 8.91
N ALA A 61 -1.13 1.58 9.32
CA ALA A 61 -1.73 1.14 10.58
C ALA A 61 -1.95 -0.38 10.58
N TYR A 62 -2.41 -0.93 9.46
CA TYR A 62 -2.60 -2.36 9.31
C TYR A 62 -1.27 -3.11 9.44
N CYS A 63 -0.23 -2.63 8.76
CA CYS A 63 1.11 -3.24 8.84
C CYS A 63 1.61 -3.25 10.29
N ARG A 64 1.43 -2.15 11.02
CA ARG A 64 1.86 -2.10 12.43
C ARG A 64 1.12 -3.11 13.28
N ARG A 65 -0.18 -3.30 13.06
CA ARG A 65 -0.94 -4.33 13.78
C ARG A 65 -0.44 -5.74 13.46
N MET A 66 0.13 -5.93 12.27
CA MET A 66 0.67 -7.23 11.85
C MET A 66 2.12 -7.42 12.23
N GLY A 67 2.72 -6.48 12.97
CA GLY A 67 4.08 -6.58 13.46
C GLY A 67 5.10 -5.67 12.77
N GLY A 68 4.66 -4.82 11.86
CA GLY A 68 5.54 -3.88 11.18
C GLY A 68 5.96 -2.71 12.07
N THR A 69 7.00 -1.99 11.63
CA THR A 69 7.60 -0.91 12.42
C THR A 69 7.51 0.47 11.79
N LEU A 70 7.05 0.55 10.54
CA LEU A 70 6.88 1.85 9.87
C LEU A 70 5.58 2.54 10.25
#